data_7e94e1f9ed3c6def45568b3092007953
#
_entry.id   7e94e1f9ed3c6def45568b3092007953
#
_cell.length_a   1.000
_cell.length_b   1.000
_cell.length_c   1.000
_cell.angle_alpha   90.00
_cell.angle_beta   90.00
_cell.angle_gamma   90.00
#
_symmetry.space_group_name_H-M   'P 1'
#
loop_
_entity.id
_entity.type
_entity.pdbx_description
1 polymer ?
#
loop_
_entity_poly.entity_id
_entity_poly.type
_entity_poly.pdbx_seq_one_letter_code
_entity_poly.pdbx_strand_id
1 'polypeptide(L)'
;MNPFKEYIEVLECAHMGNQFEKFQEAFQNHSRIIILGNGGSSSVASHISQDYMKFRGKKVSILSDPSMLTMLTNDFGYDNAYQKFLEYYVEDETLVILMSSGGESKNILNCLSWCEENDVNYGVLTGFES
;
A
#
# COMPACT_ATOMS: atom_id res chain seq x y z
N MET A 1 -21.42 3.31 29.06
CA MET A 1 -19.98 3.22 28.65
C MET A 1 -19.90 3.38 27.14
N ASN A 2 -19.03 4.24 26.65
CA ASN A 2 -18.81 4.39 25.20
C ASN A 2 -17.74 3.36 24.76
N PRO A 3 -18.10 2.34 23.97
CA PRO A 3 -17.14 1.32 23.53
C PRO A 3 -16.05 1.86 22.59
N PHE A 4 -16.22 3.08 22.07
CA PHE A 4 -15.27 3.70 21.16
C PHE A 4 -14.34 4.72 21.84
N LYS A 5 -14.39 4.82 23.17
CA LYS A 5 -13.61 5.84 23.91
C LYS A 5 -12.11 5.77 23.61
N GLU A 6 -11.53 4.57 23.63
CA GLU A 6 -10.11 4.37 23.35
C GLU A 6 -9.73 4.79 21.92
N TYR A 7 -10.58 4.50 20.94
CA TYR A 7 -10.37 4.91 19.55
C TYR A 7 -10.44 6.42 19.38
N ILE A 8 -11.36 7.06 20.07
CA ILE A 8 -11.50 8.53 20.05
C ILE A 8 -10.24 9.18 20.63
N GLU A 9 -9.75 8.70 21.76
CA GLU A 9 -8.51 9.20 22.39
C GLU A 9 -7.30 9.05 21.46
N VAL A 10 -7.16 7.91 20.77
CA VAL A 10 -6.08 7.71 19.79
C VAL A 10 -6.19 8.68 18.63
N LEU A 11 -7.39 8.91 18.10
CA LEU A 11 -7.61 9.86 17.00
C LEU A 11 -7.36 11.31 17.42
N GLU A 12 -7.74 11.68 18.63
CA GLU A 12 -7.48 13.02 19.18
C GLU A 12 -5.98 13.29 19.37
N CYS A 13 -5.21 12.25 19.69
CA CYS A 13 -3.76 12.31 19.82
C CYS A 13 -3.00 12.12 18.51
N ALA A 14 -3.69 11.83 17.40
CA ALA A 14 -3.04 11.64 16.10
C ALA A 14 -2.29 12.90 15.66
N HIS A 15 -1.03 12.73 15.29
CA HIS A 15 -0.17 13.82 14.88
C HIS A 15 0.11 13.76 13.37
N MET A 16 -0.36 14.78 12.66
CA MET A 16 -0.13 14.95 11.23
C MET A 16 1.14 15.77 11.02
N GLY A 17 2.29 15.08 10.96
CA GLY A 17 3.59 15.69 10.80
C GLY A 17 4.05 15.80 9.34
N ASN A 18 5.31 16.17 9.17
CA ASN A 18 5.94 16.39 7.86
C ASN A 18 5.92 15.15 6.97
N GLN A 19 6.03 13.95 7.54
CA GLN A 19 5.94 12.70 6.77
C GLN A 19 4.56 12.50 6.17
N PHE A 20 3.50 12.85 6.91
CA PHE A 20 2.14 12.80 6.39
C PHE A 20 1.94 13.79 5.24
N GLU A 21 2.45 15.01 5.37
CA GLU A 21 2.37 16.03 4.31
C GLU A 21 3.06 15.56 3.02
N LYS A 22 4.27 14.99 3.14
CA LYS A 22 5.00 14.40 2.00
C LYS A 22 4.24 13.24 1.34
N PHE A 23 3.64 12.38 2.16
CA PHE A 23 2.82 11.27 1.67
C PHE A 23 1.60 11.80 0.92
N GLN A 24 0.92 12.79 1.47
CA GLN A 24 -0.25 13.42 0.86
C GLN A 24 0.11 14.07 -0.49
N GLU A 25 1.21 14.81 -0.55
CA GLU A 25 1.71 15.40 -1.79
C GLU A 25 2.03 14.34 -2.85
N ALA A 26 2.74 13.28 -2.49
CA ALA A 26 3.05 12.18 -3.39
C ALA A 26 1.76 11.54 -3.93
N PHE A 27 0.79 11.28 -3.06
CA PHE A 27 -0.49 10.70 -3.45
C PHE A 27 -1.28 11.63 -4.39
N GLN A 28 -1.27 12.92 -4.14
CA GLN A 28 -1.97 13.91 -4.97
C GLN A 28 -1.31 14.08 -6.35
N ASN A 29 0.03 14.04 -6.40
CA ASN A 29 0.79 14.32 -7.61
C ASN A 29 0.90 13.13 -8.58
N HIS A 30 0.55 11.92 -8.13
CA HIS A 30 0.55 10.72 -8.98
C HIS A 30 -0.87 10.38 -9.42
N SER A 31 -1.03 10.14 -10.72
CA SER A 31 -2.31 9.66 -11.29
C SER A 31 -2.42 8.14 -11.29
N ARG A 32 -1.28 7.44 -11.24
CA ARG A 32 -1.19 5.99 -11.21
C ARG A 32 -0.58 5.53 -9.88
N ILE A 33 -1.34 4.76 -9.14
CA ILE A 33 -0.96 4.30 -7.79
C ILE A 33 -1.21 2.81 -7.68
N ILE A 34 -0.27 2.09 -7.08
CA ILE A 34 -0.43 0.68 -6.71
C ILE A 34 -0.37 0.59 -5.19
N ILE A 35 -1.37 -0.03 -4.58
CA ILE A 35 -1.39 -0.24 -3.12
C ILE A 35 -1.34 -1.74 -2.84
N LEU A 36 -0.38 -2.17 -2.04
CA LEU A 36 -0.20 -3.56 -1.65
C LEU A 36 -0.19 -3.72 -0.13
N GLY A 37 -0.88 -4.73 0.33
CA GLY A 37 -0.95 -5.11 1.74
C GLY A 37 -1.54 -6.51 1.88
N ASN A 38 -1.43 -7.09 3.05
CA ASN A 38 -1.94 -8.43 3.35
C ASN A 38 -3.25 -8.36 4.13
N GLY A 39 -4.15 -9.30 3.90
CA GLY A 39 -5.36 -9.47 4.71
C GLY A 39 -6.21 -8.20 4.81
N GLY A 40 -6.40 -7.68 6.02
CA GLY A 40 -7.15 -6.45 6.29
C GLY A 40 -6.57 -5.23 5.60
N SER A 41 -5.25 -5.13 5.49
CA SER A 41 -4.59 -4.07 4.72
C SER A 41 -4.96 -4.13 3.25
N SER A 42 -5.06 -5.33 2.67
CA SER A 42 -5.53 -5.51 1.28
C SER A 42 -6.99 -5.08 1.12
N SER A 43 -7.84 -5.34 2.10
CA SER A 43 -9.24 -4.90 2.09
C SER A 43 -9.36 -3.37 2.13
N VAL A 44 -8.56 -2.72 2.95
CA VAL A 44 -8.48 -1.25 3.00
C VAL A 44 -7.98 -0.69 1.66
N ALA A 45 -6.92 -1.27 1.10
CA ALA A 45 -6.40 -0.88 -0.21
C ALA A 45 -7.47 -1.00 -1.31
N SER A 46 -8.24 -2.09 -1.31
CA SER A 46 -9.34 -2.33 -2.26
C SER A 46 -10.41 -1.24 -2.15
N HIS A 47 -10.82 -0.89 -0.93
CA HIS A 47 -11.82 0.16 -0.72
C HIS A 47 -11.32 1.53 -1.18
N ILE A 48 -10.10 1.89 -0.79
CA ILE A 48 -9.48 3.16 -1.20
C ILE A 48 -9.35 3.24 -2.72
N SER A 49 -8.96 2.15 -3.38
CA SER A 49 -8.78 2.14 -4.84
C SER A 49 -10.06 2.50 -5.59
N GLN A 50 -11.21 1.92 -5.18
CA GLN A 50 -12.49 2.23 -5.81
C GLN A 50 -12.95 3.67 -5.54
N ASP A 51 -12.73 4.20 -4.35
CA ASP A 51 -13.12 5.56 -4.01
C ASP A 51 -12.32 6.60 -4.80
N TYR A 52 -11.01 6.43 -4.90
CA TYR A 52 -10.19 7.35 -5.66
C TYR A 52 -10.41 7.25 -7.16
N MET A 53 -10.70 6.05 -7.68
CA MET A 53 -11.12 5.88 -9.06
C MET A 53 -12.43 6.65 -9.32
N LYS A 54 -13.43 6.45 -8.48
CA LYS A 54 -14.77 7.05 -8.65
C LYS A 54 -14.78 8.57 -8.47
N PHE A 55 -14.14 9.06 -7.42
CA PHE A 55 -14.26 10.47 -7.02
C PHE A 55 -13.12 11.36 -7.53
N ARG A 56 -11.99 10.80 -7.94
CA ARG A 56 -10.80 11.53 -8.36
C ARG A 56 -10.24 11.14 -9.72
N GLY A 57 -10.78 10.11 -10.35
CA GLY A 57 -10.30 9.61 -11.64
C GLY A 57 -8.88 9.05 -11.59
N LYS A 58 -8.37 8.68 -10.40
CA LYS A 58 -7.04 8.09 -10.24
C LYS A 58 -7.05 6.61 -10.60
N LYS A 59 -6.02 6.16 -11.27
CA LYS A 59 -5.80 4.74 -11.57
C LYS A 59 -5.12 4.07 -10.39
N VAL A 60 -5.89 3.65 -9.40
CA VAL A 60 -5.38 2.93 -8.23
C VAL A 60 -5.60 1.44 -8.44
N SER A 61 -4.52 0.68 -8.42
CA SER A 61 -4.52 -0.77 -8.64
C SER A 61 -4.09 -1.52 -7.38
N ILE A 62 -4.62 -2.70 -7.22
CA ILE A 62 -4.25 -3.68 -6.20
C ILE A 62 -4.08 -5.04 -6.85
N LEU A 63 -3.46 -5.99 -6.16
CA LEU A 63 -3.44 -7.38 -6.60
C LEU A 63 -4.57 -8.15 -5.90
N SER A 64 -5.72 -8.25 -6.56
CA SER A 64 -6.92 -8.90 -6.00
C SER A 64 -7.47 -10.03 -6.89
N ASP A 65 -6.97 -10.21 -8.09
CA ASP A 65 -7.38 -11.32 -8.94
C ASP A 65 -6.84 -12.65 -8.39
N PRO A 66 -7.72 -13.60 -8.02
CA PRO A 66 -7.29 -14.86 -7.42
C PRO A 66 -6.40 -15.70 -8.35
N SER A 67 -6.67 -15.70 -9.66
CA SER A 67 -5.88 -16.43 -10.63
C SER A 67 -4.46 -15.85 -10.73
N MET A 68 -4.33 -14.55 -10.80
CA MET A 68 -3.03 -13.88 -10.84
C MET A 68 -2.24 -14.11 -9.54
N LEU A 69 -2.88 -13.93 -8.38
CA LEU A 69 -2.24 -14.12 -7.08
C LEU A 69 -1.78 -15.58 -6.89
N THR A 70 -2.62 -16.55 -7.23
CA THR A 70 -2.26 -17.97 -7.10
C THR A 70 -1.15 -18.37 -8.07
N MET A 71 -1.17 -17.88 -9.30
CA MET A 71 -0.10 -18.13 -10.27
C MET A 71 1.24 -17.55 -9.78
N LEU A 72 1.26 -16.29 -9.37
CA LEU A 72 2.48 -15.65 -8.87
C LEU A 72 3.01 -16.33 -7.61
N THR A 73 2.13 -16.75 -6.71
CA THR A 73 2.50 -17.48 -5.50
C THR A 73 3.06 -18.85 -5.83
N ASN A 74 2.42 -19.59 -6.75
CA ASN A 74 2.86 -20.93 -7.17
C ASN A 74 4.24 -20.88 -7.85
N ASP A 75 4.45 -19.93 -8.74
CA ASP A 75 5.64 -19.87 -9.58
C ASP A 75 6.84 -19.20 -8.90
N PHE A 76 6.61 -18.23 -8.04
CA PHE A 76 7.66 -17.40 -7.42
C PHE A 76 7.68 -17.46 -5.89
N GLY A 77 6.71 -18.10 -5.26
CA GLY A 77 6.52 -18.13 -3.82
C GLY A 77 5.78 -16.89 -3.30
N TYR A 78 5.12 -17.05 -2.16
CA TYR A 78 4.32 -15.98 -1.53
C TYR A 78 5.14 -14.72 -1.25
N ASP A 79 6.37 -14.88 -0.75
CA ASP A 79 7.24 -13.76 -0.39
C ASP A 79 7.62 -12.89 -1.61
N ASN A 80 7.57 -13.42 -2.80
CA ASN A 80 7.95 -12.74 -4.04
C ASN A 80 6.77 -12.35 -4.94
N ALA A 81 5.57 -12.83 -4.64
CA ALA A 81 4.40 -12.63 -5.52
C ALA A 81 4.07 -11.16 -5.74
N TYR A 82 4.07 -10.35 -4.69
CA TYR A 82 3.80 -8.91 -4.80
C TYR A 82 4.89 -8.16 -5.55
N GLN A 83 6.16 -8.50 -5.30
CA GLN A 83 7.27 -7.92 -6.05
C GLN A 83 7.16 -8.24 -7.55
N LYS A 84 6.84 -9.49 -7.89
CA LYS A 84 6.62 -9.88 -9.29
C LYS A 84 5.46 -9.14 -9.94
N PHE A 85 4.39 -8.90 -9.19
CA PHE A 85 3.31 -8.04 -9.67
C PHE A 85 3.80 -6.63 -9.99
N LEU A 86 4.62 -6.02 -9.14
CA LEU A 86 5.19 -4.70 -9.39
C LEU A 86 6.06 -4.67 -10.65
N GLU A 87 6.86 -5.71 -10.89
CA GLU A 87 7.71 -5.80 -12.09
C GLU A 87 6.91 -5.69 -13.40
N TYR A 88 5.66 -6.19 -13.41
CA TYR A 88 4.78 -6.12 -14.58
C TYR A 88 3.92 -4.85 -14.64
N TYR A 89 3.53 -4.30 -13.51
CA TYR A 89 2.51 -3.25 -13.45
C TYR A 89 3.06 -1.84 -13.22
N VAL A 90 4.28 -1.70 -12.71
CA VAL A 90 4.88 -0.39 -12.52
C VAL A 90 5.28 0.20 -13.87
N GLU A 91 4.82 1.40 -14.11
CA GLU A 91 5.17 2.25 -15.25
C GLU A 91 5.80 3.55 -14.76
N ASP A 92 6.27 4.39 -15.68
CA ASP A 92 6.74 5.73 -15.35
C ASP A 92 5.65 6.49 -14.57
N GLU A 93 6.05 7.29 -13.59
CA GLU A 93 5.15 8.09 -12.74
C GLU A 93 4.17 7.25 -11.88
N THR A 94 4.50 6.00 -11.59
CA THR A 94 3.74 5.17 -10.64
C THR A 94 4.22 5.41 -9.22
N LEU A 95 3.27 5.64 -8.31
CA LEU A 95 3.51 5.61 -6.86
C LEU A 95 3.10 4.25 -6.31
N VAL A 96 4.00 3.60 -5.57
CA VAL A 96 3.71 2.35 -4.85
C VAL A 96 3.48 2.65 -3.38
N ILE A 97 2.35 2.20 -2.84
CA ILE A 97 2.05 2.31 -1.41
C ILE A 97 2.06 0.91 -0.81
N LEU A 98 2.89 0.73 0.20
CA LEU A 98 3.09 -0.53 0.90
C LEU A 98 2.50 -0.45 2.31
N MET A 99 1.63 -1.38 2.67
CA MET A 99 0.93 -1.40 3.94
C MET A 99 1.29 -2.67 4.72
N SER A 100 1.85 -2.51 5.91
CA SER A 100 2.14 -3.63 6.82
C SER A 100 1.94 -3.19 8.26
N SER A 101 0.97 -3.76 8.97
CA SER A 101 0.69 -3.37 10.34
C SER A 101 1.90 -3.57 11.28
N GLY A 102 2.61 -4.69 11.13
CA GLY A 102 3.82 -5.00 11.91
C GLY A 102 5.13 -4.49 11.30
N GLY A 103 5.12 -4.06 10.05
CA GLY A 103 6.31 -3.60 9.35
C GLY A 103 7.31 -4.70 8.94
N GLU A 104 6.99 -5.97 9.17
CA GLU A 104 7.93 -7.10 9.01
C GLU A 104 7.49 -8.15 7.98
N SER A 105 6.39 -7.92 7.26
CA SER A 105 5.91 -8.87 6.25
C SER A 105 6.91 -8.98 5.10
N LYS A 106 7.45 -10.16 4.85
CA LYS A 106 8.53 -10.40 3.88
C LYS A 106 8.15 -9.98 2.47
N ASN A 107 6.91 -10.28 2.03
CA ASN A 107 6.44 -9.87 0.71
C ASN A 107 6.39 -8.34 0.56
N ILE A 108 6.10 -7.61 1.62
CA ILE A 108 6.11 -6.14 1.63
C ILE A 108 7.55 -5.61 1.64
N LEU A 109 8.42 -6.19 2.47
CA LEU A 109 9.85 -5.81 2.51
C LEU A 109 10.55 -6.06 1.17
N ASN A 110 10.21 -7.15 0.47
CA ASN A 110 10.74 -7.42 -0.87
C ASN A 110 10.27 -6.36 -1.88
N CYS A 111 9.02 -5.90 -1.78
CA CYS A 111 8.53 -4.79 -2.61
C CYS A 111 9.28 -3.49 -2.32
N LEU A 112 9.53 -3.19 -1.05
CA LEU A 112 10.29 -2.01 -0.64
C LEU A 112 11.68 -2.01 -1.25
N SER A 113 12.42 -3.11 -1.09
CA SER A 113 13.77 -3.26 -1.66
C SER A 113 13.75 -3.11 -3.18
N TRP A 114 12.78 -3.71 -3.84
CA TRP A 114 12.64 -3.60 -5.30
C TRP A 114 12.36 -2.15 -5.75
N CYS A 115 11.51 -1.42 -5.03
CA CYS A 115 11.26 -0.01 -5.33
C CYS A 115 12.54 0.83 -5.20
N GLU A 116 13.32 0.61 -4.15
CA GLU A 116 14.58 1.32 -3.94
C GLU A 116 15.60 1.01 -5.03
N GLU A 117 15.75 -0.25 -5.41
CA GLU A 117 16.69 -0.70 -6.45
C GLU A 117 16.32 -0.20 -7.86
N ASN A 118 15.04 0.07 -8.10
CA ASN A 118 14.53 0.48 -9.42
C ASN A 118 14.09 1.96 -9.49
N ASP A 119 14.42 2.75 -8.49
CA ASP A 119 14.08 4.19 -8.44
C ASP A 119 12.57 4.46 -8.57
N VAL A 120 11.74 3.59 -8.01
CA VAL A 120 10.29 3.75 -8.00
C VAL A 120 9.86 4.55 -6.78
N ASN A 121 9.03 5.56 -6.96
CA ASN A 121 8.46 6.33 -5.86
C ASN A 121 7.56 5.43 -5.01
N TYR A 122 7.77 5.45 -3.70
CA TYR A 122 6.98 4.66 -2.78
C TYR A 122 6.67 5.39 -1.46
N GLY A 123 5.61 4.93 -0.80
CA GLY A 123 5.27 5.28 0.57
C GLY A 123 4.98 4.03 1.39
N VAL A 124 5.29 4.04 2.66
CA VAL A 124 5.06 2.92 3.59
C VAL A 124 4.14 3.36 4.72
N LEU A 125 3.12 2.56 5.00
CA LEU A 125 2.23 2.73 6.14
C LEU A 125 2.39 1.54 7.08
N THR A 126 2.81 1.81 8.31
CA THR A 126 2.97 0.81 9.36
C THR A 126 2.15 1.17 10.59
N GLY A 127 1.74 0.16 11.37
CA GLY A 127 1.02 0.37 12.63
C GLY A 127 1.93 0.58 13.84
N PHE A 128 3.20 0.24 13.70
CA PHE A 128 4.21 0.38 14.74
C PHE A 128 5.48 1.04 14.18
N GLU A 129 6.27 1.65 15.06
CA GLU A 129 7.62 2.06 14.70
C GLU A 129 8.44 0.82 14.34
N SER A 130 8.98 0.81 13.15
CA SER A 130 9.81 -0.29 12.63
C SER A 130 11.24 0.18 12.41
#